data_0ad293056167be798d0f67a1b2ac3260
#
_entry.id   0ad293056167be798d0f67a1b2ac3260
#
_cell.length_a   1.000
_cell.length_b   1.000
_cell.length_c   1.000
_cell.angle_alpha   90.00
_cell.angle_beta   90.00
_cell.angle_gamma   90.00
#
_symmetry.space_group_name_H-M   'P 1'
#
loop_
_entity.id
_entity.type
_entity.pdbx_description
1 polymer ?
#
loop_
_entity_poly.entity_id
_entity_poly.type
_entity_poly.pdbx_seq_one_letter_code
_entity_poly.pdbx_strand_id
1 'polypeptide(L)'
;MLGGDVPTPASVASVNAAVDALRSGELVVLPTETLYGVFADATQPQALSKLRAARAQLGAPTHAPLTWHAAEAAQLQPLLVHDIHRHIAGAVLPGPVRLIVESDGATLAAVTQRCGPDVLDAALEQDVSIRVMSVRVPSDATFAAVAKAGGLLVGERVGLIGLGDGRVLAADAAAIAAKAGVRVVVDTGATQFGAPSNAVRLTHGGWYRIEGAGAWSERTLRSKFETQILFLCTGNTCRSPMAEAIARHYLSKPHATKKPTRVASAGVATSDGLAMTAEAKEALERLRIDPGRHRSRVLTREMVEDATVIYAMTRSHAQQAISLVPAAKDKIQILDPSGRDVADPIGSSLATYVQTAEAIANFIRTRLTADGTLTLPRKKGILEPG
;
A
#
# COMPACT_ATOMS: atom_id res chain seq x y z
N MET A 1 3.20 -23.95 -13.77
CA MET A 1 4.36 -23.86 -12.85
C MET A 1 5.47 -23.15 -13.60
N LEU A 2 5.62 -21.85 -13.42
CA LEU A 2 6.77 -21.11 -13.95
C LEU A 2 7.83 -21.14 -12.83
N GLY A 3 8.77 -22.07 -12.94
CA GLY A 3 10.00 -22.08 -12.16
C GLY A 3 10.81 -20.86 -12.55
N GLY A 4 10.63 -19.73 -11.86
CA GLY A 4 11.55 -18.62 -11.98
C GLY A 4 12.87 -19.02 -11.32
N ASP A 5 13.95 -19.02 -12.07
CA ASP A 5 15.29 -19.16 -11.50
C ASP A 5 15.47 -18.08 -10.42
N VAL A 6 15.64 -18.50 -9.20
CA VAL A 6 15.97 -17.60 -8.09
C VAL A 6 17.39 -17.10 -8.36
N PRO A 7 17.65 -15.77 -8.39
CA PRO A 7 18.98 -15.24 -8.61
C PRO A 7 19.99 -15.85 -7.62
N THR A 8 21.13 -16.30 -8.15
CA THR A 8 22.20 -16.87 -7.32
C THR A 8 22.82 -15.75 -6.46
N PRO A 9 22.98 -15.93 -5.16
CA PRO A 9 23.65 -14.93 -4.33
C PRO A 9 25.09 -14.68 -4.82
N ALA A 10 25.51 -13.41 -4.80
CA ALA A 10 26.88 -13.06 -5.15
C ALA A 10 27.87 -13.68 -4.17
N SER A 11 29.09 -13.94 -4.65
CA SER A 11 30.16 -14.38 -3.77
C SER A 11 30.52 -13.32 -2.73
N VAL A 12 31.03 -13.75 -1.57
CA VAL A 12 31.51 -12.83 -0.50
C VAL A 12 32.56 -11.86 -1.04
N ALA A 13 33.41 -12.30 -1.97
CA ALA A 13 34.41 -11.45 -2.60
C ALA A 13 33.79 -10.29 -3.40
N SER A 14 32.71 -10.55 -4.12
CA SER A 14 31.98 -9.51 -4.87
C SER A 14 31.29 -8.49 -3.95
N VAL A 15 30.73 -8.94 -2.82
CA VAL A 15 30.13 -8.07 -1.80
C VAL A 15 31.20 -7.17 -1.18
N ASN A 16 32.35 -7.72 -0.79
CA ASN A 16 33.45 -6.95 -0.20
C ASN A 16 34.00 -5.90 -1.18
N ALA A 17 34.20 -6.26 -2.45
CA ALA A 17 34.66 -5.32 -3.46
C ALA A 17 33.68 -4.15 -3.66
N ALA A 18 32.37 -4.41 -3.62
CA ALA A 18 31.34 -3.37 -3.69
C ALA A 18 31.38 -2.45 -2.46
N VAL A 19 31.53 -3.02 -1.27
CA VAL A 19 31.64 -2.25 -0.01
C VAL A 19 32.88 -1.36 -0.02
N ASP A 20 34.03 -1.87 -0.45
CA ASP A 20 35.29 -1.11 -0.53
C ASP A 20 35.17 0.03 -1.55
N ALA A 21 34.55 -0.21 -2.71
CA ALA A 21 34.28 0.82 -3.70
C ALA A 21 33.36 1.92 -3.15
N LEU A 22 32.28 1.57 -2.47
CA LEU A 22 31.39 2.55 -1.85
C LEU A 22 32.13 3.40 -0.80
N ARG A 23 32.92 2.78 0.05
CA ARG A 23 33.73 3.49 1.09
C ARG A 23 34.78 4.42 0.49
N SER A 24 35.28 4.11 -0.72
CA SER A 24 36.21 4.99 -1.44
C SER A 24 35.50 6.08 -2.25
N GLY A 25 34.18 6.19 -2.17
CA GLY A 25 33.40 7.20 -2.87
C GLY A 25 33.19 6.88 -4.34
N GLU A 26 33.28 5.60 -4.73
CA GLU A 26 32.96 5.13 -6.07
C GLU A 26 31.49 4.71 -6.17
N LEU A 27 30.98 4.68 -7.40
CA LEU A 27 29.66 4.17 -7.72
C LEU A 27 29.73 2.65 -7.95
N VAL A 28 28.68 1.94 -7.55
CA VAL A 28 28.55 0.49 -7.77
C VAL A 28 27.22 0.13 -8.40
N VAL A 29 27.19 -0.91 -9.23
CA VAL A 29 25.97 -1.53 -9.73
C VAL A 29 25.60 -2.69 -8.81
N LEU A 30 24.39 -2.66 -8.25
CA LEU A 30 23.87 -3.72 -7.40
C LEU A 30 22.54 -4.25 -7.93
N PRO A 31 22.26 -5.55 -7.74
CA PRO A 31 20.97 -6.13 -8.01
C PRO A 31 19.94 -5.64 -7.00
N THR A 32 18.68 -5.58 -7.44
CA THR A 32 17.52 -5.62 -6.57
C THR A 32 16.55 -6.65 -7.14
N GLU A 33 15.52 -7.03 -6.40
CA GLU A 33 14.51 -7.95 -6.93
C GLU A 33 13.75 -7.38 -8.14
N THR A 34 13.79 -6.05 -8.35
CA THR A 34 13.13 -5.37 -9.47
C THR A 34 14.05 -5.17 -10.67
N LEU A 35 15.03 -4.32 -10.53
CA LEU A 35 16.00 -3.93 -11.54
C LEU A 35 17.37 -3.77 -10.91
N TYR A 36 18.43 -3.82 -11.71
CA TYR A 36 19.73 -3.33 -11.28
C TYR A 36 19.70 -1.80 -11.10
N GLY A 37 20.41 -1.33 -10.10
CA GLY A 37 20.58 0.11 -9.83
C GLY A 37 22.06 0.49 -9.72
N VAL A 38 22.35 1.79 -9.91
CA VAL A 38 23.63 2.40 -9.57
C VAL A 38 23.48 3.08 -8.22
N PHE A 39 24.41 2.77 -7.32
CA PHE A 39 24.37 3.21 -5.94
C PHE A 39 25.62 3.97 -5.53
N ALA A 40 25.43 4.91 -4.61
CA ALA A 40 26.46 5.68 -3.95
C ALA A 40 26.27 5.61 -2.43
N ASP A 41 27.35 5.74 -1.68
CA ASP A 41 27.27 6.04 -0.25
C ASP A 41 26.86 7.52 -0.06
N ALA A 42 25.70 7.74 0.55
CA ALA A 42 25.16 9.10 0.77
C ALA A 42 25.99 9.94 1.75
N THR A 43 26.88 9.33 2.51
CA THR A 43 27.79 10.04 3.42
C THR A 43 29.01 10.62 2.70
N GLN A 44 29.17 10.28 1.41
CA GLN A 44 30.30 10.72 0.58
C GLN A 44 29.86 11.79 -0.44
N PRO A 45 30.11 13.08 -0.23
CA PRO A 45 29.67 14.15 -1.15
C PRO A 45 30.16 13.97 -2.59
N GLN A 46 31.38 13.41 -2.75
CA GLN A 46 31.95 13.13 -4.07
C GLN A 46 31.14 12.03 -4.81
N ALA A 47 30.72 10.99 -4.11
CA ALA A 47 29.92 9.90 -4.68
C ALA A 47 28.54 10.41 -5.10
N LEU A 48 27.92 11.29 -4.29
CA LEU A 48 26.65 11.96 -4.64
C LEU A 48 26.79 12.83 -5.90
N SER A 49 27.88 13.59 -6.00
CA SER A 49 28.15 14.41 -7.20
C SER A 49 28.34 13.53 -8.45
N LYS A 50 29.08 12.42 -8.35
CA LYS A 50 29.22 11.44 -9.42
C LYS A 50 27.87 10.86 -9.83
N LEU A 51 27.03 10.44 -8.86
CA LEU A 51 25.71 9.85 -9.12
C LEU A 51 24.79 10.83 -9.85
N ARG A 52 24.80 12.11 -9.44
CA ARG A 52 24.03 13.16 -10.10
C ARG A 52 24.49 13.41 -11.54
N ALA A 53 25.80 13.49 -11.76
CA ALA A 53 26.33 13.64 -13.11
C ALA A 53 25.99 12.46 -14.02
N ALA A 54 25.91 11.25 -13.45
CA ALA A 54 25.56 10.03 -14.16
C ALA A 54 24.06 9.89 -14.51
N ARG A 55 23.17 10.64 -13.86
CA ARG A 55 21.69 10.45 -14.01
C ARG A 55 21.22 10.49 -15.46
N ALA A 56 21.69 11.45 -16.24
CA ALA A 56 21.29 11.58 -17.65
C ALA A 56 21.66 10.34 -18.46
N GLN A 57 22.86 9.78 -18.23
CA GLN A 57 23.32 8.58 -18.91
C GLN A 57 22.60 7.32 -18.42
N LEU A 58 22.08 7.32 -17.20
CA LEU A 58 21.32 6.23 -16.60
C LEU A 58 19.83 6.24 -17.00
N GLY A 59 19.38 7.22 -17.79
CA GLY A 59 17.97 7.37 -18.16
C GLY A 59 17.07 7.75 -16.99
N ALA A 60 17.63 8.27 -15.89
CA ALA A 60 16.86 8.74 -14.74
C ALA A 60 16.41 10.18 -14.96
N PRO A 61 15.20 10.60 -14.47
CA PRO A 61 14.74 11.99 -14.53
C PRO A 61 15.71 12.90 -13.75
N THR A 62 16.22 13.93 -14.40
CA THR A 62 17.24 14.82 -13.82
C THR A 62 16.77 15.58 -12.57
N HIS A 63 15.47 15.80 -12.43
CA HIS A 63 14.84 16.57 -11.34
C HIS A 63 14.17 15.67 -10.27
N ALA A 64 14.15 14.35 -10.44
CA ALA A 64 13.57 13.47 -9.43
C ALA A 64 14.51 13.31 -8.22
N PRO A 65 13.99 13.13 -6.99
CA PRO A 65 14.81 12.91 -5.81
C PRO A 65 15.60 11.60 -5.94
N LEU A 66 16.75 11.55 -5.30
CA LEU A 66 17.47 10.30 -5.10
C LEU A 66 16.67 9.41 -4.13
N THR A 67 16.65 8.11 -4.39
CA THR A 67 15.97 7.17 -3.50
C THR A 67 16.96 6.63 -2.45
N TRP A 68 16.66 6.81 -1.18
CA TRP A 68 17.37 6.13 -0.12
C TRP A 68 16.98 4.64 -0.10
N HIS A 69 17.98 3.78 -0.19
CA HIS A 69 17.79 2.34 -0.13
C HIS A 69 18.30 1.83 1.23
N ALA A 70 17.38 1.63 2.15
CA ALA A 70 17.70 1.15 3.49
C ALA A 70 18.00 -0.36 3.48
N ALA A 71 18.88 -0.79 4.36
CA ALA A 71 19.19 -2.20 4.55
C ALA A 71 18.06 -2.96 5.24
N GLU A 72 17.32 -2.29 6.12
CA GLU A 72 16.24 -2.87 6.92
C GLU A 72 15.08 -1.90 7.09
N ALA A 73 13.84 -2.43 7.10
CA ALA A 73 12.62 -1.64 7.25
C ALA A 73 12.56 -0.88 8.61
N ALA A 74 13.23 -1.39 9.64
CA ALA A 74 13.32 -0.73 10.95
C ALA A 74 13.96 0.67 10.87
N GLN A 75 14.86 0.90 9.92
CA GLN A 75 15.50 2.20 9.71
C GLN A 75 14.51 3.30 9.27
N LEU A 76 13.35 2.93 8.74
CA LEU A 76 12.32 3.86 8.28
C LEU A 76 11.36 4.30 9.39
N GLN A 77 11.39 3.68 10.58
CA GLN A 77 10.45 3.95 11.67
C GLN A 77 10.33 5.44 12.04
N PRO A 78 11.42 6.23 12.09
CA PRO A 78 11.33 7.66 12.39
C PRO A 78 10.51 8.47 11.37
N LEU A 79 10.40 7.99 10.12
CA LEU A 79 9.66 8.63 9.03
C LEU A 79 8.17 8.26 9.05
N LEU A 80 7.79 7.17 9.71
CA LEU A 80 6.47 6.58 9.65
C LEU A 80 5.64 6.99 10.88
N VAL A 81 5.26 8.28 10.96
CA VAL A 81 4.57 8.85 12.13
C VAL A 81 3.13 8.35 12.29
N HIS A 82 2.45 7.95 11.21
CA HIS A 82 1.06 7.49 11.22
C HIS A 82 0.97 5.96 11.28
N ASP A 83 -0.01 5.42 11.99
CA ASP A 83 -0.27 3.96 12.06
C ASP A 83 -0.53 3.35 10.69
N ILE A 84 -1.27 4.04 9.82
CA ILE A 84 -1.53 3.62 8.44
C ILE A 84 -0.21 3.48 7.66
N HIS A 85 0.72 4.43 7.81
CA HIS A 85 2.02 4.39 7.14
C HIS A 85 2.87 3.22 7.64
N ARG A 86 2.89 2.97 8.95
CA ARG A 86 3.57 1.81 9.55
C ARG A 86 2.99 0.49 9.05
N HIS A 87 1.66 0.43 8.97
CA HIS A 87 0.98 -0.77 8.45
C HIS A 87 1.33 -1.02 6.99
N ILE A 88 1.26 0.01 6.13
CA ILE A 88 1.61 -0.11 4.70
C ILE A 88 3.07 -0.55 4.57
N ALA A 89 4.00 0.15 5.22
CA ALA A 89 5.43 -0.19 5.15
C ALA A 89 5.71 -1.62 5.60
N GLY A 90 5.13 -2.07 6.72
CA GLY A 90 5.28 -3.44 7.22
C GLY A 90 4.69 -4.52 6.31
N ALA A 91 3.71 -4.17 5.47
CA ALA A 91 3.08 -5.11 4.54
C ALA A 91 3.81 -5.24 3.19
N VAL A 92 4.59 -4.21 2.79
CA VAL A 92 5.20 -4.15 1.46
C VAL A 92 6.74 -4.10 1.46
N LEU A 93 7.37 -3.95 2.64
CA LEU A 93 8.83 -3.89 2.78
C LEU A 93 9.34 -5.00 3.72
N PRO A 94 10.48 -5.64 3.41
CA PRO A 94 11.28 -5.44 2.18
C PRO A 94 10.53 -5.96 0.94
N GLY A 95 10.72 -5.27 -0.20
CA GLY A 95 10.03 -5.68 -1.43
C GLY A 95 10.03 -4.64 -2.56
N PRO A 96 9.28 -4.95 -3.63
CA PRO A 96 9.31 -4.19 -4.88
C PRO A 96 8.49 -2.89 -4.79
N VAL A 97 8.51 -2.22 -3.65
CA VAL A 97 7.76 -0.98 -3.43
C VAL A 97 8.69 0.13 -2.97
N ARG A 98 8.56 1.28 -3.61
CA ARG A 98 9.19 2.53 -3.22
C ARG A 98 8.15 3.38 -2.49
N LEU A 99 8.43 3.79 -1.26
CA LEU A 99 7.62 4.72 -0.51
C LEU A 99 8.09 6.15 -0.77
N ILE A 100 7.14 7.03 -1.03
CA ILE A 100 7.35 8.47 -1.15
C ILE A 100 6.71 9.08 0.09
N VAL A 101 7.53 9.50 1.05
CA VAL A 101 7.07 9.93 2.38
C VAL A 101 7.04 11.45 2.42
N GLU A 102 5.85 12.01 2.68
CA GLU A 102 5.66 13.41 2.99
C GLU A 102 5.76 13.60 4.51
N SER A 103 6.61 14.52 4.96
CA SER A 103 6.78 14.80 6.39
C SER A 103 7.21 16.23 6.64
N ASP A 104 7.04 16.71 7.86
CA ASP A 104 7.59 18.00 8.26
C ASP A 104 9.12 18.00 8.25
N GLY A 105 9.70 19.19 8.15
CA GLY A 105 11.14 19.35 8.09
C GLY A 105 11.88 18.87 9.34
N ALA A 106 11.23 18.88 10.52
CA ALA A 106 11.84 18.44 11.77
C ALA A 106 12.00 16.92 11.81
N THR A 107 10.97 16.19 11.40
CA THR A 107 11.01 14.71 11.30
C THR A 107 12.06 14.26 10.28
N LEU A 108 12.17 14.95 9.14
CA LEU A 108 13.16 14.63 8.12
C LEU A 108 14.58 15.09 8.48
N ALA A 109 14.74 16.13 9.31
CA ALA A 109 16.06 16.63 9.73
C ALA A 109 16.92 15.53 10.39
N ALA A 110 16.32 14.68 11.21
CA ALA A 110 17.03 13.56 11.85
C ALA A 110 17.58 12.54 10.81
N VAL A 111 16.90 12.37 9.69
CA VAL A 111 17.36 11.49 8.60
C VAL A 111 18.35 12.23 7.72
N THR A 112 18.10 13.50 7.37
CA THR A 112 19.00 14.30 6.53
C THR A 112 20.32 14.61 7.17
N GLN A 113 20.40 14.70 8.49
CA GLN A 113 21.71 14.78 9.19
C GLN A 113 22.59 13.57 8.88
N ARG A 114 22.00 12.42 8.57
CA ARG A 114 22.74 11.19 8.21
C ARG A 114 22.99 11.06 6.71
N CYS A 115 22.05 11.55 5.87
CA CYS A 115 22.06 11.35 4.42
C CYS A 115 22.48 12.59 3.62
N GLY A 116 22.65 13.75 4.29
CA GLY A 116 22.77 15.02 3.60
C GLY A 116 21.42 15.56 3.03
N PRO A 117 21.33 16.87 2.75
CA PRO A 117 20.10 17.51 2.25
C PRO A 117 19.71 17.03 0.84
N ASP A 118 20.60 16.39 0.15
CA ASP A 118 20.48 16.02 -1.26
C ASP A 118 19.59 14.80 -1.51
N VAL A 119 19.23 14.07 -0.46
CA VAL A 119 18.29 12.94 -0.51
C VAL A 119 16.84 13.42 -0.39
N LEU A 120 16.64 14.70 -0.01
CA LEU A 120 15.32 15.30 0.06
C LEU A 120 14.92 15.90 -1.27
N ASP A 121 13.68 15.70 -1.61
CA ASP A 121 13.05 16.41 -2.71
C ASP A 121 12.74 17.87 -2.34
N ALA A 122 12.41 18.66 -3.34
CA ALA A 122 11.88 19.99 -3.16
C ALA A 122 10.64 19.98 -2.24
N ALA A 123 10.41 21.10 -1.57
CA ALA A 123 9.15 21.33 -0.86
C ALA A 123 7.97 21.11 -1.82
N LEU A 124 6.83 20.59 -1.30
CA LEU A 124 5.60 20.55 -2.06
C LEU A 124 5.25 21.99 -2.49
N GLU A 125 4.86 22.16 -3.76
CA GLU A 125 4.49 23.48 -4.30
C GLU A 125 3.40 24.20 -3.49
N GLN A 126 2.57 23.41 -2.79
CA GLN A 126 1.44 23.90 -1.99
C GLN A 126 1.78 24.19 -0.53
N ASP A 127 2.85 23.59 0.02
CA ASP A 127 3.30 23.82 1.39
C ASP A 127 4.81 23.62 1.51
N VAL A 128 5.55 24.71 1.62
CA VAL A 128 7.01 24.71 1.71
C VAL A 128 7.57 24.09 3.00
N SER A 129 6.71 23.89 4.02
CA SER A 129 7.10 23.23 5.27
C SER A 129 7.12 21.71 5.14
N ILE A 130 6.40 21.15 4.15
CA ILE A 130 6.34 19.71 3.90
C ILE A 130 7.42 19.32 2.89
N ARG A 131 8.22 18.38 3.29
CA ARG A 131 9.30 17.79 2.48
C ARG A 131 8.93 16.39 2.04
N VAL A 132 9.54 15.95 0.97
CA VAL A 132 9.29 14.63 0.36
C VAL A 132 10.59 13.84 0.33
N MET A 133 10.55 12.61 0.81
CA MET A 133 11.67 11.67 0.74
C MET A 133 11.23 10.40 0.02
N SER A 134 12.07 9.92 -0.90
CA SER A 134 11.90 8.63 -1.56
C SER A 134 12.72 7.57 -0.85
N VAL A 135 12.09 6.48 -0.40
CA VAL A 135 12.75 5.41 0.36
C VAL A 135 12.34 4.04 -0.17
N ARG A 136 13.25 3.06 -0.05
CA ARG A 136 13.00 1.68 -0.42
C ARG A 136 13.81 0.73 0.47
N VAL A 137 13.31 -0.49 0.67
CA VAL A 137 14.03 -1.60 1.27
C VAL A 137 13.94 -2.78 0.30
N PRO A 138 14.96 -2.98 -0.56
CA PRO A 138 14.97 -4.12 -1.46
C PRO A 138 14.97 -5.44 -0.72
N SER A 139 14.29 -6.45 -1.28
CA SER A 139 14.28 -7.81 -0.73
C SER A 139 15.43 -8.69 -1.21
N ASP A 140 16.29 -8.18 -2.09
CA ASP A 140 17.46 -8.89 -2.61
C ASP A 140 18.51 -9.09 -1.52
N ALA A 141 18.95 -10.34 -1.31
CA ALA A 141 19.88 -10.70 -0.25
C ALA A 141 21.28 -10.10 -0.45
N THR A 142 21.73 -9.99 -1.70
CA THR A 142 23.03 -9.41 -2.04
C THR A 142 23.02 -7.90 -1.77
N PHE A 143 21.95 -7.23 -2.21
CA PHE A 143 21.75 -5.82 -1.88
C PHE A 143 21.79 -5.60 -0.37
N ALA A 144 21.03 -6.39 0.40
CA ALA A 144 20.97 -6.26 1.86
C ALA A 144 22.35 -6.47 2.52
N ALA A 145 23.14 -7.42 2.03
CA ALA A 145 24.51 -7.66 2.54
C ALA A 145 25.42 -6.44 2.30
N VAL A 146 25.41 -5.87 1.08
CA VAL A 146 26.19 -4.66 0.77
C VAL A 146 25.70 -3.46 1.57
N ALA A 147 24.39 -3.23 1.68
CA ALA A 147 23.81 -2.11 2.40
C ALA A 147 24.10 -2.15 3.91
N LYS A 148 24.14 -3.34 4.53
CA LYS A 148 24.52 -3.52 5.94
C LYS A 148 25.98 -3.18 6.19
N ALA A 149 26.87 -3.53 5.27
CA ALA A 149 28.31 -3.35 5.41
C ALA A 149 28.81 -2.01 4.83
N GLY A 150 28.15 -1.49 3.82
CA GLY A 150 28.57 -0.32 3.02
C GLY A 150 28.02 1.02 3.47
N GLY A 151 27.04 1.05 4.40
CA GLY A 151 26.51 2.30 4.95
C GLY A 151 25.21 2.76 4.32
N LEU A 152 25.08 4.09 4.11
CA LEU A 152 23.81 4.72 3.69
C LEU A 152 23.72 4.81 2.17
N LEU A 153 23.02 3.88 1.53
CA LEU A 153 22.97 3.82 0.09
C LEU A 153 21.85 4.70 -0.50
N VAL A 154 22.22 5.56 -1.42
CA VAL A 154 21.29 6.23 -2.33
C VAL A 154 21.55 5.74 -3.75
N GLY A 155 20.48 5.62 -4.53
CA GLY A 155 20.63 5.04 -5.85
C GLY A 155 19.58 5.46 -6.84
N GLU A 156 19.91 5.18 -8.11
CA GLU A 156 19.05 5.34 -9.28
C GLU A 156 18.96 4.00 -10.00
N ARG A 157 17.78 3.71 -10.55
CA ARG A 157 17.64 2.59 -11.47
C ARG A 157 18.49 2.82 -12.72
N VAL A 158 19.12 1.79 -13.21
CA VAL A 158 19.69 1.80 -14.56
C VAL A 158 18.52 1.80 -15.55
N GLY A 159 18.41 2.83 -16.37
CA GLY A 159 17.31 2.99 -17.31
C GLY A 159 17.30 1.84 -18.35
N LEU A 160 16.20 1.08 -18.39
CA LEU A 160 16.06 -0.13 -19.20
C LEU A 160 14.72 -0.14 -19.94
N ILE A 161 14.37 0.96 -20.55
CA ILE A 161 13.20 1.02 -21.43
C ILE A 161 13.61 0.32 -22.74
N GLY A 162 13.04 -0.87 -22.98
CA GLY A 162 13.13 -1.57 -24.25
C GLY A 162 14.01 -2.83 -24.32
N LEU A 163 14.40 -3.40 -23.17
CA LEU A 163 15.10 -4.69 -23.17
C LEU A 163 14.10 -5.86 -23.03
N GLY A 164 13.79 -6.50 -24.15
CA GLY A 164 13.25 -7.85 -24.29
C GLY A 164 12.08 -8.25 -23.40
N ASP A 165 12.16 -9.40 -22.76
CA ASP A 165 11.16 -10.03 -21.91
C ASP A 165 10.99 -9.39 -20.49
N GLY A 166 11.60 -8.23 -20.27
CA GLY A 166 11.56 -7.51 -18.99
C GLY A 166 12.59 -7.98 -17.96
N ARG A 167 13.30 -9.08 -18.17
CA ARG A 167 14.37 -9.52 -17.27
C ARG A 167 15.64 -8.74 -17.54
N VAL A 168 16.16 -8.12 -16.50
CA VAL A 168 17.38 -7.33 -16.58
C VAL A 168 18.56 -8.16 -16.10
N LEU A 169 19.57 -8.30 -16.96
CA LEU A 169 20.81 -8.96 -16.65
C LEU A 169 21.85 -7.96 -16.15
N ALA A 170 22.80 -8.43 -15.32
CA ALA A 170 23.90 -7.62 -14.86
C ALA A 170 24.76 -7.05 -16.01
N ALA A 171 24.94 -7.81 -17.10
CA ALA A 171 25.69 -7.37 -18.28
C ALA A 171 25.06 -6.14 -18.94
N ASP A 172 23.71 -6.10 -19.03
CA ASP A 172 22.99 -4.96 -19.60
C ASP A 172 23.13 -3.72 -18.70
N ALA A 173 22.99 -3.93 -17.39
CA ALA A 173 23.17 -2.87 -16.40
C ALA A 173 24.63 -2.36 -16.41
N ALA A 174 25.61 -3.24 -16.51
CA ALA A 174 27.02 -2.89 -16.61
C ALA A 174 27.34 -2.08 -17.87
N ALA A 175 26.78 -2.48 -19.03
CA ALA A 175 26.97 -1.74 -20.29
C ALA A 175 26.41 -0.31 -20.23
N ILE A 176 25.26 -0.11 -19.57
CA ILE A 176 24.69 1.21 -19.37
C ILE A 176 25.51 2.00 -18.34
N ALA A 177 25.87 1.39 -17.22
CA ALA A 177 26.61 2.02 -16.15
C ALA A 177 28.04 2.42 -16.55
N ALA A 178 28.68 1.64 -17.42
CA ALA A 178 30.00 1.95 -17.97
C ALA A 178 30.03 3.30 -18.74
N LYS A 179 28.93 3.67 -19.42
CA LYS A 179 28.79 4.98 -20.07
C LYS A 179 28.85 6.11 -19.05
N ALA A 180 28.39 5.88 -17.82
CA ALA A 180 28.44 6.81 -16.72
C ALA A 180 29.71 6.67 -15.86
N GLY A 181 30.71 5.89 -16.30
CA GLY A 181 31.98 5.71 -15.62
C GLY A 181 31.95 4.73 -14.43
N VAL A 182 30.88 3.97 -14.26
CA VAL A 182 30.73 2.98 -13.17
C VAL A 182 31.42 1.68 -13.57
N ARG A 183 32.33 1.19 -12.73
CA ARG A 183 33.17 0.03 -13.05
C ARG A 183 32.90 -1.21 -12.20
N VAL A 184 32.34 -1.02 -11.00
CA VAL A 184 32.09 -2.12 -10.07
C VAL A 184 30.64 -2.60 -10.23
N VAL A 185 30.48 -3.86 -10.60
CA VAL A 185 29.18 -4.51 -10.82
C VAL A 185 29.12 -5.80 -10.02
N VAL A 186 28.09 -5.95 -9.22
CA VAL A 186 27.80 -7.22 -8.52
C VAL A 186 26.77 -7.98 -9.34
N ASP A 187 27.19 -9.07 -9.96
CA ASP A 187 26.35 -9.91 -10.79
C ASP A 187 25.68 -11.03 -9.99
N THR A 188 24.36 -11.11 -10.05
CA THR A 188 23.56 -12.21 -9.47
C THR A 188 22.63 -12.84 -10.51
N GLY A 189 22.83 -12.54 -11.79
CA GLY A 189 21.96 -13.00 -12.87
C GLY A 189 20.74 -12.10 -13.10
N ALA A 190 19.67 -12.68 -13.64
CA ALA A 190 18.44 -11.95 -13.93
C ALA A 190 17.71 -11.52 -12.66
N THR A 191 17.14 -10.31 -12.66
CA THR A 191 16.31 -9.84 -11.57
C THR A 191 14.97 -10.59 -11.53
N GLN A 192 14.38 -10.71 -10.33
CA GLN A 192 13.15 -11.50 -10.13
C GLN A 192 11.97 -10.97 -10.93
N PHE A 193 11.77 -9.64 -10.97
CA PHE A 193 10.61 -9.04 -11.61
C PHE A 193 10.88 -8.45 -13.00
N GLY A 194 12.09 -8.00 -13.28
CA GLY A 194 12.40 -7.31 -14.54
C GLY A 194 11.59 -6.04 -14.78
N ALA A 195 10.99 -5.48 -13.77
CA ALA A 195 10.07 -4.33 -13.81
C ALA A 195 10.43 -3.33 -12.71
N PRO A 196 10.10 -2.03 -12.86
CA PRO A 196 10.37 -1.03 -11.84
C PRO A 196 9.55 -1.30 -10.56
N SER A 197 9.98 -0.70 -9.45
CA SER A 197 9.21 -0.74 -8.20
C SER A 197 7.88 -0.03 -8.37
N ASN A 198 6.82 -0.54 -7.71
CA ASN A 198 5.62 0.24 -7.49
C ASN A 198 5.96 1.48 -6.64
N ALA A 199 5.19 2.56 -6.81
CA ALA A 199 5.35 3.77 -6.01
C ALA A 199 4.08 4.02 -5.18
N VAL A 200 4.27 4.17 -3.86
CA VAL A 200 3.19 4.51 -2.92
C VAL A 200 3.60 5.77 -2.16
N ARG A 201 2.81 6.83 -2.32
CA ARG A 201 2.98 8.07 -1.55
C ARG A 201 2.24 7.96 -0.22
N LEU A 202 2.94 8.26 0.85
CA LEU A 202 2.45 8.38 2.21
C LEU A 202 2.32 9.88 2.52
N THR A 203 1.08 10.37 2.58
CA THR A 203 0.82 11.82 2.68
C THR A 203 0.96 12.32 4.12
N HIS A 204 1.37 13.57 4.30
CA HIS A 204 1.50 14.18 5.62
C HIS A 204 0.21 14.07 6.49
N GLY A 205 -0.96 14.07 5.85
CA GLY A 205 -2.26 13.90 6.53
C GLY A 205 -2.59 12.45 6.96
N GLY A 206 -1.64 11.50 6.86
CA GLY A 206 -1.86 10.12 7.29
C GLY A 206 -2.59 9.23 6.29
N TRP A 207 -2.75 9.69 5.03
CA TRP A 207 -3.32 8.92 3.91
C TRP A 207 -2.22 8.37 2.99
N TYR A 208 -2.62 7.68 1.93
CA TYR A 208 -1.71 7.17 0.91
C TYR A 208 -2.31 7.31 -0.49
N ARG A 209 -1.43 7.28 -1.50
CA ARG A 209 -1.78 7.20 -2.92
C ARG A 209 -0.86 6.21 -3.62
N ILE A 210 -1.39 5.44 -4.56
CA ILE A 210 -0.58 4.63 -5.47
C ILE A 210 -0.26 5.52 -6.66
N GLU A 211 1.03 5.78 -6.93
CA GLU A 211 1.48 6.74 -7.95
C GLU A 211 2.16 6.07 -9.15
N GLY A 212 2.62 4.84 -9.00
CA GLY A 212 3.34 4.18 -10.08
C GLY A 212 3.03 2.70 -10.19
N ALA A 213 2.74 2.25 -11.40
CA ALA A 213 2.75 0.84 -11.75
C ALA A 213 4.17 0.28 -11.68
N GLY A 214 4.31 -1.00 -11.37
CA GLY A 214 5.60 -1.65 -11.21
C GLY A 214 5.50 -3.16 -11.22
N ALA A 215 6.36 -3.82 -10.45
CA ALA A 215 6.47 -5.27 -10.36
C ALA A 215 5.16 -5.97 -9.95
N TRP A 216 4.35 -5.32 -9.15
CA TRP A 216 3.02 -5.80 -8.77
C TRP A 216 1.91 -5.04 -9.50
N SER A 217 0.85 -5.73 -9.90
CA SER A 217 -0.38 -5.07 -10.32
C SER A 217 -0.96 -4.24 -9.16
N GLU A 218 -1.75 -3.21 -9.45
CA GLU A 218 -2.41 -2.40 -8.41
C GLU A 218 -3.28 -3.27 -7.49
N ARG A 219 -3.99 -4.26 -8.05
CA ARG A 219 -4.79 -5.24 -7.30
C ARG A 219 -3.92 -6.01 -6.30
N THR A 220 -2.78 -6.55 -6.74
CA THR A 220 -1.82 -7.26 -5.88
C THR A 220 -1.26 -6.33 -4.80
N LEU A 221 -0.87 -5.11 -5.18
CA LEU A 221 -0.34 -4.13 -4.23
C LEU A 221 -1.37 -3.79 -3.14
N ARG A 222 -2.61 -3.48 -3.52
CA ARG A 222 -3.69 -3.18 -2.57
C ARG A 222 -3.98 -4.35 -1.63
N SER A 223 -4.02 -5.58 -2.15
CA SER A 223 -4.29 -6.77 -1.34
C SER A 223 -3.25 -7.01 -0.23
N LYS A 224 -2.06 -6.41 -0.31
CA LYS A 224 -1.03 -6.51 0.73
C LYS A 224 -1.37 -5.71 2.00
N PHE A 225 -2.00 -4.56 1.86
CA PHE A 225 -2.17 -3.65 2.99
C PHE A 225 -3.59 -3.08 3.17
N GLU A 226 -4.49 -3.20 2.17
CA GLU A 226 -5.87 -2.74 2.31
C GLU A 226 -6.77 -3.85 2.86
N THR A 227 -7.66 -3.50 3.76
CA THR A 227 -8.83 -4.31 4.11
C THR A 227 -9.98 -3.93 3.18
N GLN A 228 -10.58 -4.89 2.49
CA GLN A 228 -11.75 -4.66 1.65
C GLN A 228 -12.98 -5.37 2.23
N ILE A 229 -13.96 -4.59 2.66
CA ILE A 229 -15.23 -5.06 3.23
C ILE A 229 -16.29 -5.00 2.14
N LEU A 230 -16.98 -6.12 1.91
CA LEU A 230 -18.07 -6.20 0.95
C LEU A 230 -19.37 -6.57 1.66
N PHE A 231 -20.43 -5.75 1.50
CA PHE A 231 -21.77 -6.01 2.01
C PHE A 231 -22.68 -6.55 0.90
N LEU A 232 -23.43 -7.63 1.18
CA LEU A 232 -24.29 -8.29 0.20
C LEU A 232 -25.75 -8.29 0.63
N CYS A 233 -26.64 -7.92 -0.30
CA CYS A 233 -28.08 -8.14 -0.18
C CYS A 233 -28.66 -8.56 -1.56
N THR A 234 -29.98 -8.62 -1.74
CA THR A 234 -30.60 -9.00 -3.02
C THR A 234 -30.38 -7.92 -4.07
N GLY A 235 -31.01 -6.75 -3.91
CA GLY A 235 -31.13 -5.69 -4.92
C GLY A 235 -30.04 -4.63 -4.88
N ASN A 236 -29.19 -4.59 -3.85
CA ASN A 236 -28.21 -3.52 -3.62
C ASN A 236 -28.82 -2.11 -3.65
N THR A 237 -30.07 -1.98 -3.19
CA THR A 237 -30.80 -0.69 -3.14
C THR A 237 -31.24 -0.29 -1.73
N CYS A 238 -31.24 -1.23 -0.76
CA CYS A 238 -31.68 -0.96 0.61
C CYS A 238 -30.61 -1.37 1.64
N ARG A 239 -30.58 -2.64 2.08
CA ARG A 239 -29.74 -3.11 3.21
C ARG A 239 -28.24 -2.95 2.99
N SER A 240 -27.68 -3.48 1.92
CA SER A 240 -26.23 -3.43 1.70
C SER A 240 -25.69 -2.03 1.42
N PRO A 241 -26.40 -1.12 0.70
CA PRO A 241 -25.93 0.25 0.58
C PRO A 241 -26.06 1.06 1.89
N MET A 242 -27.08 0.80 2.73
CA MET A 242 -27.10 1.38 4.07
C MET A 242 -25.89 0.92 4.88
N ALA A 243 -25.56 -0.36 4.85
CA ALA A 243 -24.39 -0.90 5.52
C ALA A 243 -23.08 -0.29 5.00
N GLU A 244 -22.93 -0.11 3.70
CA GLU A 244 -21.78 0.56 3.09
C GLU A 244 -21.63 2.00 3.60
N ALA A 245 -22.71 2.78 3.60
CA ALA A 245 -22.70 4.17 4.07
C ALA A 245 -22.36 4.26 5.56
N ILE A 246 -22.95 3.40 6.40
CA ILE A 246 -22.70 3.33 7.84
C ILE A 246 -21.24 2.96 8.14
N ALA A 247 -20.72 1.93 7.49
CA ALA A 247 -19.34 1.52 7.69
C ALA A 247 -18.36 2.62 7.24
N ARG A 248 -18.61 3.27 6.09
CA ARG A 248 -17.83 4.42 5.63
C ARG A 248 -17.86 5.56 6.64
N HIS A 249 -19.01 5.87 7.20
CA HIS A 249 -19.16 6.91 8.23
C HIS A 249 -18.34 6.59 9.50
N TYR A 250 -18.33 5.34 9.96
CA TYR A 250 -17.53 4.96 11.13
C TYR A 250 -16.03 5.03 10.85
N LEU A 251 -15.60 4.57 9.69
CA LEU A 251 -14.19 4.50 9.31
C LEU A 251 -13.61 5.85 8.88
N SER A 252 -14.43 6.85 8.54
CA SER A 252 -13.97 8.20 8.20
C SER A 252 -13.54 9.05 9.40
N LYS A 253 -13.85 8.62 10.64
CA LYS A 253 -13.48 9.36 11.84
C LYS A 253 -11.97 9.31 12.08
N PRO A 254 -11.35 10.39 12.59
CA PRO A 254 -9.93 10.40 12.91
C PRO A 254 -9.58 9.21 13.83
N HIS A 255 -8.49 8.52 13.51
CA HIS A 255 -7.97 7.35 14.25
C HIS A 255 -8.95 6.16 14.37
N ALA A 256 -10.02 6.13 13.56
CA ALA A 256 -10.99 5.03 13.59
C ALA A 256 -10.39 3.70 13.11
N THR A 257 -9.37 3.75 12.26
CA THR A 257 -8.68 2.55 11.77
C THR A 257 -7.17 2.78 11.70
N LYS A 258 -6.41 1.70 11.89
CA LYS A 258 -4.95 1.66 11.69
C LYS A 258 -4.56 1.05 10.35
N LYS A 259 -5.55 0.51 9.61
CA LYS A 259 -5.37 -0.14 8.32
C LYS A 259 -6.20 0.59 7.27
N PRO A 260 -5.66 0.85 6.07
CA PRO A 260 -6.47 1.32 4.96
C PRO A 260 -7.65 0.38 4.73
N THR A 261 -8.87 0.90 4.81
CA THR A 261 -10.08 0.08 4.68
C THR A 261 -10.98 0.65 3.60
N ARG A 262 -11.32 -0.18 2.61
CA ARG A 262 -12.29 0.13 1.57
C ARG A 262 -13.59 -0.62 1.85
N VAL A 263 -14.69 0.07 1.63
CA VAL A 263 -16.02 -0.50 1.83
C VAL A 263 -16.77 -0.47 0.51
N ALA A 264 -17.43 -1.57 0.21
CA ALA A 264 -18.23 -1.75 -0.99
C ALA A 264 -19.51 -2.52 -0.68
N SER A 265 -20.49 -2.44 -1.57
CA SER A 265 -21.69 -3.29 -1.51
C SER A 265 -22.05 -3.81 -2.89
N ALA A 266 -22.74 -4.94 -2.95
CA ALA A 266 -23.25 -5.55 -4.20
C ALA A 266 -24.58 -6.27 -3.96
N GLY A 267 -25.28 -6.54 -5.05
CA GLY A 267 -26.53 -7.32 -5.06
C GLY A 267 -26.32 -8.67 -5.75
N VAL A 268 -26.90 -9.72 -5.16
CA VAL A 268 -26.83 -11.05 -5.75
C VAL A 268 -27.85 -11.25 -6.89
N ALA A 269 -28.91 -10.41 -6.92
CA ALA A 269 -29.94 -10.41 -7.94
C ALA A 269 -30.42 -8.96 -8.20
N THR A 270 -29.68 -8.24 -9.03
CA THR A 270 -29.93 -6.82 -9.35
C THR A 270 -29.45 -6.52 -10.77
N SER A 271 -29.65 -5.28 -11.20
CA SER A 271 -28.99 -4.67 -12.35
C SER A 271 -28.08 -3.54 -11.88
N ASP A 272 -27.04 -3.22 -12.64
CA ASP A 272 -26.16 -2.10 -12.34
C ASP A 272 -26.87 -0.75 -12.51
N GLY A 273 -26.51 0.22 -11.69
CA GLY A 273 -26.88 1.62 -11.88
C GLY A 273 -28.17 2.07 -11.17
N LEU A 274 -28.93 1.19 -10.48
CA LEU A 274 -30.10 1.56 -9.72
C LEU A 274 -29.72 2.45 -8.52
N ALA A 275 -30.55 3.45 -8.21
CA ALA A 275 -30.36 4.29 -7.04
C ALA A 275 -30.73 3.54 -5.75
N MET A 276 -30.20 4.00 -4.63
CA MET A 276 -30.70 3.65 -3.29
C MET A 276 -32.17 4.07 -3.18
N THR A 277 -33.01 3.27 -2.51
CA THR A 277 -34.42 3.64 -2.29
C THR A 277 -34.53 4.93 -1.47
N ALA A 278 -35.61 5.68 -1.69
CA ALA A 278 -35.82 6.94 -0.99
C ALA A 278 -35.86 6.75 0.53
N GLU A 279 -36.53 5.69 1.00
CA GLU A 279 -36.65 5.35 2.41
C GLU A 279 -35.31 4.94 3.04
N ALA A 280 -34.47 4.21 2.31
CA ALA A 280 -33.12 3.86 2.79
C ALA A 280 -32.22 5.10 2.91
N LYS A 281 -32.35 6.04 1.97
CA LYS A 281 -31.65 7.32 2.01
C LYS A 281 -32.11 8.14 3.20
N GLU A 282 -33.43 8.32 3.38
CA GLU A 282 -33.99 9.10 4.50
C GLU A 282 -33.66 8.46 5.85
N ALA A 283 -33.65 7.13 5.95
CA ALA A 283 -33.25 6.44 7.17
C ALA A 283 -31.79 6.77 7.58
N LEU A 284 -30.86 6.80 6.63
CA LEU A 284 -29.46 7.22 6.87
C LEU A 284 -29.39 8.69 7.31
N GLU A 285 -30.11 9.59 6.63
CA GLU A 285 -30.15 11.02 6.96
C GLU A 285 -30.66 11.25 8.40
N ARG A 286 -31.67 10.49 8.87
CA ARG A 286 -32.15 10.52 10.26
C ARG A 286 -31.07 10.06 11.26
N LEU A 287 -30.20 9.14 10.86
CA LEU A 287 -29.03 8.74 11.65
C LEU A 287 -27.85 9.72 11.51
N ARG A 288 -28.00 10.82 10.77
CA ARG A 288 -26.96 11.81 10.45
C ARG A 288 -25.77 11.18 9.71
N ILE A 289 -26.07 10.25 8.83
CA ILE A 289 -25.10 9.56 7.98
C ILE A 289 -25.34 9.98 6.54
N ASP A 290 -24.28 10.46 5.86
CA ASP A 290 -24.35 10.79 4.44
C ASP A 290 -24.52 9.50 3.62
N PRO A 291 -25.65 9.35 2.89
CA PRO A 291 -25.86 8.19 2.01
C PRO A 291 -24.88 8.16 0.82
N GLY A 292 -24.30 9.29 0.46
CA GLY A 292 -23.43 9.42 -0.71
C GLY A 292 -24.18 9.19 -2.03
N ARG A 293 -23.39 9.08 -3.10
CA ARG A 293 -23.90 8.75 -4.46
C ARG A 293 -23.82 7.24 -4.68
N HIS A 294 -24.84 6.51 -4.25
CA HIS A 294 -24.90 5.07 -4.46
C HIS A 294 -25.49 4.70 -5.82
N ARG A 295 -24.91 3.67 -6.45
CA ARG A 295 -25.47 2.95 -7.61
C ARG A 295 -25.30 1.46 -7.36
N SER A 296 -26.38 0.70 -7.58
CA SER A 296 -26.33 -0.76 -7.42
C SER A 296 -25.31 -1.40 -8.35
N ARG A 297 -24.74 -2.50 -7.90
CA ARG A 297 -23.76 -3.32 -8.63
C ARG A 297 -24.13 -4.78 -8.50
N VAL A 298 -24.10 -5.50 -9.62
CA VAL A 298 -24.22 -6.95 -9.61
C VAL A 298 -22.98 -7.56 -8.95
N LEU A 299 -23.17 -8.55 -8.10
CA LEU A 299 -22.07 -9.28 -7.49
C LEU A 299 -21.26 -10.03 -8.56
N THR A 300 -19.95 -9.78 -8.61
CA THR A 300 -19.03 -10.47 -9.53
C THR A 300 -18.08 -11.38 -8.76
N ARG A 301 -17.52 -12.39 -9.46
CA ARG A 301 -16.45 -13.24 -8.94
C ARG A 301 -15.29 -12.40 -8.40
N GLU A 302 -14.89 -11.40 -9.13
CA GLU A 302 -13.79 -10.50 -8.81
C GLU A 302 -14.02 -9.76 -7.47
N MET A 303 -15.24 -9.24 -7.24
CA MET A 303 -15.60 -8.60 -5.97
C MET A 303 -15.50 -9.57 -4.79
N VAL A 304 -15.91 -10.83 -5.00
CA VAL A 304 -15.79 -11.86 -3.97
C VAL A 304 -14.33 -12.21 -3.71
N GLU A 305 -13.51 -12.37 -4.74
CA GLU A 305 -12.10 -12.70 -4.61
C GLU A 305 -11.31 -11.58 -3.91
N ASP A 306 -11.57 -10.32 -4.26
CA ASP A 306 -10.87 -9.14 -3.75
C ASP A 306 -11.23 -8.81 -2.30
N ALA A 307 -12.45 -9.12 -1.86
CA ALA A 307 -12.88 -8.83 -0.50
C ALA A 307 -12.00 -9.55 0.53
N THR A 308 -11.57 -8.84 1.57
CA THR A 308 -10.93 -9.42 2.76
C THR A 308 -11.97 -10.11 3.64
N VAL A 309 -13.14 -9.48 3.78
CA VAL A 309 -14.30 -10.02 4.50
C VAL A 309 -15.59 -9.64 3.78
N ILE A 310 -16.55 -10.55 3.79
CA ILE A 310 -17.86 -10.36 3.16
C ILE A 310 -18.95 -10.52 4.23
N TYR A 311 -19.77 -9.49 4.40
CA TYR A 311 -20.92 -9.53 5.28
C TYR A 311 -22.23 -9.63 4.47
N ALA A 312 -22.85 -10.80 4.53
CA ALA A 312 -24.13 -11.07 3.88
C ALA A 312 -25.30 -10.71 4.79
N MET A 313 -26.35 -10.10 4.26
CA MET A 313 -27.57 -9.78 5.01
C MET A 313 -28.35 -11.02 5.41
N THR A 314 -28.26 -12.09 4.63
CA THR A 314 -28.95 -13.37 4.90
C THR A 314 -28.08 -14.56 4.52
N ARG A 315 -28.42 -15.75 5.04
CA ARG A 315 -27.79 -17.03 4.66
C ARG A 315 -27.87 -17.31 3.17
N SER A 316 -29.01 -16.92 2.53
CA SER A 316 -29.18 -17.07 1.09
C SER A 316 -28.16 -16.24 0.30
N HIS A 317 -27.91 -15.00 0.69
CA HIS A 317 -26.88 -14.16 0.05
C HIS A 317 -25.47 -14.74 0.24
N ALA A 318 -25.17 -15.24 1.44
CA ALA A 318 -23.89 -15.92 1.71
C ALA A 318 -23.71 -17.15 0.81
N GLN A 319 -24.75 -17.98 0.69
CA GLN A 319 -24.70 -19.18 -0.16
C GLN A 319 -24.50 -18.85 -1.64
N GLN A 320 -25.12 -17.78 -2.16
CA GLN A 320 -24.92 -17.35 -3.54
C GLN A 320 -23.47 -16.88 -3.78
N ALA A 321 -22.87 -16.15 -2.84
CA ALA A 321 -21.46 -15.75 -2.95
C ALA A 321 -20.52 -16.98 -2.86
N ILE A 322 -20.80 -17.95 -2.00
CA ILE A 322 -20.06 -19.22 -1.91
C ILE A 322 -20.20 -20.02 -3.21
N SER A 323 -21.41 -20.07 -3.81
CA SER A 323 -21.61 -20.76 -5.09
C SER A 323 -20.81 -20.11 -6.22
N LEU A 324 -20.65 -18.78 -6.20
CA LEU A 324 -19.85 -18.05 -7.17
C LEU A 324 -18.35 -18.29 -7.01
N VAL A 325 -17.86 -18.35 -5.74
CA VAL A 325 -16.45 -18.57 -5.39
C VAL A 325 -16.37 -19.48 -4.15
N PRO A 326 -16.34 -20.80 -4.30
CA PRO A 326 -16.33 -21.74 -3.18
C PRO A 326 -15.16 -21.54 -2.21
N ALA A 327 -14.00 -21.16 -2.71
CA ALA A 327 -12.79 -20.88 -1.91
C ALA A 327 -12.95 -19.65 -0.97
N ALA A 328 -13.98 -18.82 -1.16
CA ALA A 328 -14.22 -17.64 -0.33
C ALA A 328 -15.05 -17.94 0.93
N LYS A 329 -15.47 -19.19 1.17
CA LYS A 329 -16.37 -19.58 2.27
C LYS A 329 -15.95 -19.01 3.62
N ASP A 330 -14.68 -19.10 3.95
CA ASP A 330 -14.16 -18.73 5.29
C ASP A 330 -14.17 -17.21 5.55
N LYS A 331 -14.25 -16.39 4.52
CA LYS A 331 -14.34 -14.93 4.64
C LYS A 331 -15.76 -14.38 4.50
N ILE A 332 -16.77 -15.25 4.37
CA ILE A 332 -18.18 -14.87 4.24
C ILE A 332 -18.90 -15.11 5.57
N GLN A 333 -19.48 -14.07 6.13
CA GLN A 333 -20.17 -14.08 7.41
C GLN A 333 -21.56 -13.44 7.28
N ILE A 334 -22.50 -13.82 8.14
CA ILE A 334 -23.76 -13.08 8.27
C ILE A 334 -23.48 -11.81 9.05
N LEU A 335 -24.07 -10.68 8.64
CA LEU A 335 -23.81 -9.39 9.27
C LEU A 335 -24.23 -9.36 10.75
N ASP A 336 -25.41 -9.89 11.08
CA ASP A 336 -25.81 -10.05 12.50
C ASP A 336 -24.82 -11.01 13.21
N PRO A 337 -24.13 -10.56 14.27
CA PRO A 337 -23.19 -11.42 14.99
C PRO A 337 -23.82 -12.68 15.58
N SER A 338 -25.14 -12.70 15.82
CA SER A 338 -25.86 -13.89 16.26
C SER A 338 -26.17 -14.89 15.14
N GLY A 339 -25.79 -14.58 13.90
CA GLY A 339 -26.03 -15.44 12.73
C GLY A 339 -27.47 -15.44 12.21
N ARG A 340 -28.31 -14.50 12.65
CA ARG A 340 -29.68 -14.32 12.15
C ARG A 340 -29.67 -13.48 10.88
N ASP A 341 -30.67 -13.72 10.04
CA ASP A 341 -30.86 -12.94 8.82
C ASP A 341 -31.35 -11.52 9.15
N VAL A 342 -30.84 -10.52 8.48
CA VAL A 342 -31.32 -9.14 8.56
C VAL A 342 -32.58 -9.02 7.71
N ALA A 343 -33.70 -8.67 8.35
CA ALA A 343 -35.01 -8.54 7.69
C ALA A 343 -34.97 -7.52 6.55
N ASP A 344 -35.73 -7.80 5.47
CA ASP A 344 -35.83 -6.90 4.33
C ASP A 344 -36.88 -5.82 4.59
N PRO A 345 -36.51 -4.52 4.62
CA PRO A 345 -37.47 -3.45 4.83
C PRO A 345 -38.22 -3.06 3.54
N ILE A 346 -37.95 -3.69 2.40
CA ILE A 346 -38.58 -3.30 1.12
C ILE A 346 -40.10 -3.33 1.21
N GLY A 347 -40.74 -2.25 0.75
CA GLY A 347 -42.21 -2.08 0.83
C GLY A 347 -42.76 -1.78 2.23
N SER A 348 -41.90 -1.66 3.23
CA SER A 348 -42.30 -1.32 4.60
C SER A 348 -42.26 0.20 4.85
N SER A 349 -42.73 0.62 6.04
CA SER A 349 -42.70 2.03 6.45
C SER A 349 -41.29 2.57 6.64
N LEU A 350 -41.13 3.88 6.56
CA LEU A 350 -39.85 4.54 6.89
C LEU A 350 -39.34 4.20 8.30
N ALA A 351 -40.27 4.05 9.29
CA ALA A 351 -39.88 3.64 10.63
C ALA A 351 -39.18 2.27 10.64
N THR A 352 -39.64 1.32 9.83
CA THR A 352 -38.98 0.00 9.65
C THR A 352 -37.59 0.16 9.03
N TYR A 353 -37.42 1.04 8.04
CA TYR A 353 -36.12 1.32 7.46
C TYR A 353 -35.15 1.91 8.48
N VAL A 354 -35.60 2.85 9.33
CA VAL A 354 -34.77 3.43 10.40
C VAL A 354 -34.36 2.35 11.41
N GLN A 355 -35.28 1.52 11.88
CA GLN A 355 -34.97 0.40 12.78
C GLN A 355 -33.97 -0.57 12.15
N THR A 356 -34.13 -0.87 10.85
CA THR A 356 -33.18 -1.73 10.11
C THR A 356 -31.80 -1.08 10.02
N ALA A 357 -31.72 0.22 9.74
CA ALA A 357 -30.47 0.95 9.68
C ALA A 357 -29.76 1.00 11.05
N GLU A 358 -30.49 1.19 12.14
CA GLU A 358 -29.95 1.15 13.51
C GLU A 358 -29.41 -0.24 13.87
N ALA A 359 -30.14 -1.30 13.52
CA ALA A 359 -29.67 -2.67 13.73
C ALA A 359 -28.39 -2.95 12.95
N ILE A 360 -28.36 -2.58 11.65
CA ILE A 360 -27.17 -2.69 10.79
C ILE A 360 -26.00 -1.91 11.39
N ALA A 361 -26.23 -0.70 11.90
CA ALA A 361 -25.18 0.13 12.51
C ALA A 361 -24.57 -0.55 13.74
N ASN A 362 -25.42 -1.16 14.59
CA ASN A 362 -24.96 -1.91 15.75
C ASN A 362 -24.16 -3.17 15.35
N PHE A 363 -24.61 -3.91 14.35
CA PHE A 363 -23.91 -5.11 13.86
C PHE A 363 -22.55 -4.73 13.27
N ILE A 364 -22.48 -3.70 12.43
CA ILE A 364 -21.22 -3.22 11.84
C ILE A 364 -20.23 -2.82 12.94
N ARG A 365 -20.69 -2.03 13.93
CA ARG A 365 -19.83 -1.62 15.05
C ARG A 365 -19.28 -2.84 15.79
N THR A 366 -20.12 -3.83 16.09
CA THR A 366 -19.70 -5.07 16.76
C THR A 366 -18.69 -5.84 15.93
N ARG A 367 -18.96 -6.06 14.65
CA ARG A 367 -18.07 -6.81 13.72
C ARG A 367 -16.73 -6.13 13.56
N LEU A 368 -16.72 -4.85 13.20
CA LEU A 368 -15.48 -4.11 12.93
C LEU A 368 -14.64 -3.84 14.17
N THR A 369 -15.24 -3.85 15.37
CA THR A 369 -14.49 -3.76 16.63
C THR A 369 -13.89 -5.12 17.00
N ALA A 370 -14.62 -6.20 16.79
CA ALA A 370 -14.15 -7.55 17.10
C ALA A 370 -12.98 -8.00 16.22
N ASP A 371 -12.97 -7.62 14.94
CA ASP A 371 -11.88 -7.92 14.00
C ASP A 371 -10.72 -6.90 14.04
N GLY A 372 -10.81 -5.88 14.89
CA GLY A 372 -9.79 -4.85 15.05
C GLY A 372 -9.72 -3.83 13.91
N THR A 373 -10.66 -3.85 12.96
CA THR A 373 -10.74 -2.87 11.87
C THR A 373 -11.15 -1.49 12.40
N LEU A 374 -12.09 -1.45 13.36
CA LEU A 374 -12.57 -0.22 14.00
C LEU A 374 -11.99 -0.07 15.40
N THR A 375 -11.31 1.02 15.64
CA THR A 375 -10.84 1.42 16.98
C THR A 375 -11.86 2.38 17.59
N LEU A 376 -12.51 1.96 18.69
CA LEU A 376 -13.38 2.85 19.43
C LEU A 376 -12.53 3.84 20.26
N PRO A 377 -12.94 5.12 20.36
CA PRO A 377 -12.28 6.06 21.27
C PRO A 377 -12.34 5.49 22.69
N ARG A 378 -11.21 5.44 23.40
CA ARG A 378 -11.19 5.13 24.83
C ARG A 378 -12.12 6.13 25.51
N LYS A 379 -13.15 5.67 26.20
CA LYS A 379 -13.93 6.53 27.12
C LYS A 379 -12.90 7.17 28.06
N LYS A 380 -12.74 8.50 28.00
CA LYS A 380 -11.98 9.25 29.04
C LYS A 380 -12.58 8.85 30.37
N GLY A 381 -11.74 8.29 31.25
CA GLY A 381 -12.09 7.62 32.47
C GLY A 381 -13.21 8.29 33.28
N ILE A 382 -14.15 7.47 33.65
CA ILE A 382 -14.80 7.63 34.95
C ILE A 382 -13.67 7.28 35.95
N LEU A 383 -13.20 8.27 36.69
CA LEU A 383 -12.40 8.07 37.89
C LEU A 383 -13.15 7.07 38.74
N GLU A 384 -12.60 5.90 39.01
CA GLU A 384 -13.12 5.04 40.07
C GLU A 384 -12.98 5.83 41.38
N PRO A 385 -14.05 5.92 42.21
CA PRO A 385 -13.94 6.51 43.53
C PRO A 385 -13.04 5.60 44.37
N GLY A 386 -11.97 6.23 44.93
CA GLY A 386 -11.05 5.64 45.90
C GLY A 386 -11.69 5.20 47.20
#